data_a416ba6872c4829d865c9ca4e7fd86a0
#
_entry.id   a416ba6872c4829d865c9ca4e7fd86a0
#
_cell.length_a   1.000
_cell.length_b   1.000
_cell.length_c   1.000
_cell.angle_alpha   90.00
_cell.angle_beta   90.00
_cell.angle_gamma   90.00
#
_symmetry.space_group_name_H-M   'P 1'
#
loop_
_entity.id
_entity.type
_entity.pdbx_description
1 polymer ?
#
loop_
_entity_poly.entity_id
_entity_poly.type
_entity_poly.pdbx_seq_one_letter_code
_entity_poly.pdbx_strand_id
1 'polypeptide(L)' 'MSETFCIRYQDVRARRPIQKISMAYASRDLALNAAFLIKEKDFDLLEIRGSEGSLLTKIDLEKALCVATA' A
#
# COMPACT_ATOMS: atom_id res chain seq x y z
N MET A 1 20.95 -4.03 -7.04
CA MET A 1 19.92 -4.85 -6.42
C MET A 1 18.63 -4.05 -6.33
N SER A 2 17.52 -4.68 -6.58
CA SER A 2 16.23 -3.98 -6.61
C SER A 2 15.62 -3.96 -5.22
N GLU A 3 15.11 -2.80 -4.82
CA GLU A 3 14.34 -2.68 -3.60
C GLU A 3 12.98 -3.37 -3.77
N THR A 4 12.54 -4.11 -2.76
CA THR A 4 11.20 -4.69 -2.75
C THR A 4 10.29 -3.86 -1.85
N PHE A 5 8.97 -3.90 -2.12
CA PHE A 5 8.00 -3.07 -1.42
C PHE A 5 6.87 -3.92 -0.87
N CYS A 6 6.54 -3.69 0.39
CA CYS A 6 5.42 -4.36 1.07
C CYS A 6 4.38 -3.32 1.45
N ILE A 7 3.11 -3.67 1.29
CA ILE A 7 1.99 -2.79 1.61
C ILE A 7 1.42 -3.18 2.96
N ARG A 8 1.30 -2.20 3.86
CA ARG A 8 0.58 -2.39 5.13
C ARG A 8 -0.82 -1.82 4.97
N TYR A 9 -1.81 -2.61 5.31
CA TYR A 9 -3.21 -2.21 5.22
C TYR A 9 -3.99 -2.85 6.37
N GLN A 10 -5.22 -2.38 6.61
CA GLN A 10 -6.06 -2.94 7.64
C GLN A 10 -7.49 -3.09 7.13
N ASP A 11 -8.20 -4.09 7.68
CA ASP A 11 -9.60 -4.32 7.38
C ASP A 11 -10.46 -3.51 8.35
N VAL A 12 -11.14 -2.48 7.82
CA VAL A 12 -11.98 -1.60 8.65
C VAL A 12 -13.36 -2.20 8.94
N ARG A 13 -13.70 -3.31 8.29
CA ARG A 13 -14.98 -3.98 8.52
C ARG A 13 -14.95 -4.95 9.70
N ALA A 14 -13.76 -5.32 10.16
CA ALA A 14 -13.61 -6.17 11.31
C ALA A 14 -13.91 -5.39 12.59
N ARG A 15 -14.47 -6.07 13.61
CA ARG A 15 -14.71 -5.43 14.93
C ARG A 15 -13.43 -4.89 15.54
N ARG A 16 -12.32 -5.55 15.29
CA ARG A 16 -10.98 -5.08 15.69
C ARG A 16 -10.18 -4.89 14.42
N PRO A 17 -9.65 -3.70 14.16
CA PRO A 17 -8.79 -3.48 12.99
C PRO A 17 -7.59 -4.42 13.07
N ILE A 18 -7.46 -5.31 12.08
CA ILE A 18 -6.34 -6.21 11.98
C ILE A 18 -5.44 -5.70 10.89
N GLN A 19 -4.20 -5.35 11.24
CA GLN A 19 -3.21 -4.93 10.27
C GLN A 19 -2.70 -6.14 9.51
N LYS A 20 -2.63 -6.01 8.19
CA LYS A 20 -2.13 -7.05 7.30
C LYS A 20 -0.97 -6.49 6.49
N ILE A 21 -0.06 -7.37 6.10
CA ILE A 21 1.07 -7.01 5.24
C ILE A 21 0.97 -7.85 3.98
N SER A 22 1.04 -7.18 2.82
CA SER A 22 1.03 -7.87 1.55
C SER A 22 2.37 -8.56 1.28
N MET A 23 2.41 -9.37 0.20
CA MET A 23 3.66 -9.91 -0.30
C MET A 23 4.60 -8.78 -0.76
N ALA A 24 5.87 -9.09 -0.90
CA ALA A 24 6.84 -8.13 -1.41
C ALA A 24 6.71 -7.98 -2.93
N TYR A 25 6.67 -6.74 -3.40
CA TYR A 25 6.60 -6.42 -4.84
C TYR A 25 7.98 -5.97 -5.32
N ALA A 26 8.30 -6.34 -6.56
CA ALA A 26 9.63 -6.07 -7.12
C ALA A 26 9.87 -4.61 -7.49
N SER A 27 8.83 -3.81 -7.61
CA SER A 27 8.96 -2.39 -7.93
C SER A 27 7.90 -1.56 -7.24
N ARG A 28 8.16 -0.25 -7.15
CA ARG A 28 7.22 0.71 -6.59
C ARG A 28 5.91 0.74 -7.37
N ASP A 29 5.99 0.68 -8.70
CA ASP A 29 4.81 0.73 -9.56
C ASP A 29 3.91 -0.47 -9.34
N LEU A 30 4.50 -1.66 -9.19
CA LEU A 30 3.73 -2.87 -8.89
C LEU A 30 3.05 -2.76 -7.53
N ALA A 31 3.75 -2.22 -6.54
CA ALA A 31 3.18 -2.00 -5.21
C ALA A 31 2.02 -1.00 -5.25
N LEU A 32 2.16 0.08 -6.00
CA LEU A 32 1.09 1.08 -6.14
C LEU A 32 -0.14 0.50 -6.84
N ASN A 33 0.04 -0.31 -7.87
CA ASN A 33 -1.07 -0.99 -8.54
C ASN A 33 -1.79 -1.94 -7.58
N ALA A 34 -1.04 -2.70 -6.80
CA ALA A 34 -1.62 -3.59 -5.80
C ALA A 34 -2.34 -2.80 -4.70
N ALA A 35 -1.78 -1.67 -4.28
CA ALA A 35 -2.41 -0.80 -3.30
C ALA A 35 -3.75 -0.27 -3.80
N PHE A 36 -3.83 0.11 -5.06
CA PHE A 36 -5.07 0.55 -5.66
C PHE A 36 -6.15 -0.54 -5.60
N LEU A 37 -5.79 -1.78 -5.93
CA LEU A 37 -6.71 -2.91 -5.86
C LEU A 37 -7.15 -3.20 -4.43
N ILE A 38 -6.25 -3.09 -3.47
CA ILE A 38 -6.57 -3.27 -2.05
C ILE A 38 -7.57 -2.19 -1.60
N LYS A 39 -7.35 -0.94 -2.01
CA LYS A 39 -8.25 0.16 -1.68
C LYS A 39 -9.64 -0.05 -2.25
N GLU A 40 -9.75 -0.60 -3.46
CA GLU A 40 -11.04 -0.89 -4.08
C GLU A 40 -11.83 -1.95 -3.34
N LYS A 41 -11.16 -2.80 -2.57
CA LYS A 41 -11.81 -3.82 -1.74
C LYS A 41 -12.21 -3.32 -0.35
N ASP A 42 -12.23 -2.01 -0.17
CA ASP A 42 -12.61 -1.35 1.09
C ASP A 42 -11.64 -1.60 2.25
N PHE A 43 -10.37 -1.89 1.94
CA PHE A 43 -9.32 -1.91 2.94
C PHE A 43 -8.72 -0.52 3.11
N ASP A 44 -8.26 -0.22 4.32
CA ASP A 44 -7.58 1.03 4.62
C ASP A 44 -6.08 0.86 4.42
N LEU A 45 -5.51 1.63 3.50
CA LEU A 45 -4.07 1.61 3.25
C LEU A 45 -3.35 2.43 4.31
N LEU A 46 -2.33 1.85 4.92
CA LEU A 46 -1.56 2.52 5.97
C LEU A 46 -0.25 3.07 5.43
N GLU A 47 0.55 2.23 4.79
CA GLU A 47 1.85 2.64 4.25
C GLU A 47 2.39 1.60 3.27
N ILE A 48 3.38 1.98 2.48
CA ILE A 48 4.20 1.04 1.71
C ILE A 48 5.63 1.19 2.20
N ARG A 49 6.26 0.09 2.59
CA ARG A 49 7.64 0.06 3.04
C ARG A 49 8.53 -0.61 2.01
N GLY A 50 9.67 0.02 1.73
CA GLY A 50 10.69 -0.56 0.89
C GLY A 50 11.76 -1.25 1.75
N SER A 51 12.39 -2.28 1.20
CA SER A 51 13.43 -3.06 1.89
C SER A 51 14.69 -2.25 2.16
N GLU A 52 14.93 -1.18 1.43
CA GLU A 52 16.10 -0.32 1.57
C GLU A 52 15.80 1.00 2.26
N GLY A 53 14.70 1.09 2.98
CA GLY A 53 14.36 2.25 3.77
C GLY A 53 13.37 3.21 3.13
N SER A 54 12.88 2.92 1.94
CA SER A 54 11.85 3.74 1.32
C SER A 54 10.54 3.62 2.09
N LEU A 55 9.81 4.72 2.21
CA LEU A 55 8.54 4.74 2.92
C LEU A 55 7.57 5.67 2.20
N LEU A 56 6.41 5.13 1.87
CA LEU A 56 5.28 5.92 1.37
C LEU A 56 4.23 5.95 2.47
N THR A 57 3.98 7.14 3.01
CA THR A 57 2.97 7.31 4.05
C THR A 57 1.58 7.29 3.46
N LYS A 58 0.57 7.29 4.32
CA LYS A 58 -0.82 7.34 3.88
C LYS A 58 -1.10 8.55 2.99
N ILE A 59 -0.53 9.70 3.32
CA ILE A 59 -0.69 10.93 2.54
C ILE A 59 -0.06 10.76 1.15
N ASP A 60 1.12 10.17 1.09
CA ASP A 60 1.79 9.90 -0.19
C ASP A 60 0.98 8.96 -1.06
N LEU A 61 0.39 7.93 -0.46
CA LEU A 61 -0.46 6.97 -1.18
C LEU A 61 -1.71 7.65 -1.72
N GLU A 62 -2.34 8.50 -0.93
CA GLU A 62 -3.53 9.23 -1.37
C GLU A 62 -3.22 10.12 -2.56
N LYS A 63 -2.09 10.82 -2.53
CA LYS A 63 -1.66 11.67 -3.66
C LYS A 63 -1.38 10.84 -4.90
N ALA A 64 -0.66 9.75 -4.77
CA ALA A 64 -0.31 8.90 -5.91
C ALA A 64 -1.55 8.29 -6.56
N LEU A 65 -2.49 7.82 -5.76
CA LEU A 65 -3.71 7.18 -6.25
C LEU A 65 -4.69 8.19 -6.83
N CYS A 66 -4.76 9.40 -6.28
CA CYS A 66 -5.58 10.47 -6.85
C CYS A 66 -5.08 10.89 -8.22
N VAL A 67 -3.77 11.00 -8.40
CA VAL A 67 -3.19 11.32 -9.70
C VAL A 67 -3.51 10.24 -10.73
N ALA A 68 -3.51 8.98 -10.30
CA ALA A 68 -3.82 7.87 -11.20
C ALA A 68 -5.30 7.84 -11.63
N THR A 69 -6.18 8.45 -10.86
CA THR A 69 -7.62 8.48 -11.17
C THR A 69 -8.08 9.77 -11.84
N ALA A 70 -7.21 10.73 -11.95
CA ALA A 70 -7.55 12.02 -12.57
C ALA A 70 -7.43 11.95 -14.14
#